data_444fb01dd46ef6a4eaa0c553104af19d
#
_entry.id   444fb01dd46ef6a4eaa0c553104af19d
#
_cell.length_a   1.000
_cell.length_b   1.000
_cell.length_c   1.000
_cell.angle_alpha   90.00
_cell.angle_beta   90.00
_cell.angle_gamma   90.00
#
_symmetry.space_group_name_H-M   'P 1'
#
loop_
_entity.id
_entity.type
_entity.pdbx_description
1 polymer ?
#
loop_
_entity_poly.entity_id
_entity_poly.type
_entity_poly.pdbx_seq_one_letter_code
_entity_poly.pdbx_strand_id
1 'polypeptide(L)'
;MNLILSFGEILIRQQSLGDTFFDKNNNRLEIFPGGSEANVAASLAQMGDDVAYCSAFPQNALSDEILDILENLQVDTTKALRAGDRLGSYILMSANGLSKGEVIYDRKYSSFSQLTVADIDVDKLLDGVSWLHWTALTPALNQNMADLMLALLQEASNRNITISVDLNYRNRLWQYGKEPIDIMPQLAAYCNVIMGNIWAANKMLGTAVDESFDRNTPQATYLAAAEASAKEIFQKYPKCKHVAYTFRFMDSPNHNLFYGTYHTPTENVSSDVMETFEVIDRIGSGDAFMGGYIHALVNNMTPQEVINTATGAGYQKLFVKGDFGDGKIK
;
A
#
# COMPACT_ATOMS: atom_id res chain seq x y z
N MET A 1 21.84 -10.64 -4.19
CA MET A 1 20.54 -10.40 -4.82
C MET A 1 19.72 -9.62 -3.81
N ASN A 2 19.03 -8.57 -4.24
CA ASN A 2 18.18 -7.76 -3.35
C ASN A 2 16.73 -8.17 -3.56
N LEU A 3 16.35 -9.40 -3.14
CA LEU A 3 14.97 -9.85 -3.28
C LEU A 3 14.05 -9.06 -2.32
N ILE A 4 13.06 -8.41 -2.88
CA ILE A 4 12.00 -7.71 -2.17
C ILE A 4 10.81 -8.67 -2.04
N LEU A 5 10.38 -8.99 -0.82
CA LEU A 5 9.16 -9.74 -0.58
C LEU A 5 8.03 -8.78 -0.25
N SER A 6 6.96 -8.80 -1.01
CA SER A 6 5.71 -8.11 -0.70
C SER A 6 4.70 -9.12 -0.14
N PHE A 7 4.19 -8.89 1.08
CA PHE A 7 3.31 -9.82 1.79
C PHE A 7 1.97 -9.17 2.11
N GLY A 8 0.88 -9.68 1.51
CA GLY A 8 -0.45 -9.15 1.72
C GLY A 8 -1.55 -9.81 0.92
N GLU A 9 -2.78 -9.35 1.06
CA GLU A 9 -3.94 -9.99 0.44
C GLU A 9 -4.12 -9.60 -1.02
N ILE A 10 -4.22 -10.61 -1.88
CA ILE A 10 -4.73 -10.43 -3.24
C ILE A 10 -6.27 -10.31 -3.19
N LEU A 11 -6.80 -9.35 -3.94
CA LEU A 11 -8.22 -9.01 -3.95
C LEU A 11 -8.75 -8.96 -5.38
N ILE A 12 -10.05 -9.13 -5.52
CA ILE A 12 -10.76 -8.86 -6.76
C ILE A 12 -11.55 -7.57 -6.60
N ARG A 13 -11.18 -6.54 -7.36
CA ARG A 13 -11.97 -5.33 -7.50
C ARG A 13 -13.12 -5.56 -8.46
N GLN A 14 -14.34 -5.21 -8.04
CA GLN A 14 -15.51 -5.12 -8.89
C GLN A 14 -15.97 -3.66 -8.92
N GLN A 15 -16.14 -3.10 -10.08
CA GLN A 15 -16.44 -1.68 -10.23
C GLN A 15 -17.61 -1.45 -11.20
N SER A 16 -18.56 -0.61 -10.81
CA SER A 16 -19.59 -0.12 -11.72
C SER A 16 -18.97 0.79 -12.79
N LEU A 17 -19.51 0.71 -14.00
CA LEU A 17 -19.18 1.64 -15.10
C LEU A 17 -20.01 2.95 -15.03
N GLY A 18 -21.03 2.99 -14.20
CA GLY A 18 -21.93 4.12 -14.03
C GLY A 18 -21.97 4.68 -12.61
N ASP A 19 -22.85 5.64 -12.39
CA ASP A 19 -23.06 6.30 -11.09
C ASP A 19 -23.76 5.39 -10.07
N THR A 20 -24.43 4.32 -10.55
CA THR A 20 -25.12 3.33 -9.72
C THR A 20 -24.66 1.93 -10.06
N PHE A 21 -24.55 1.04 -9.06
CA PHE A 21 -24.08 -0.33 -9.25
C PHE A 21 -25.09 -1.17 -10.06
N PHE A 22 -26.38 -1.02 -9.82
CA PHE A 22 -27.46 -1.69 -10.56
C PHE A 22 -28.16 -0.68 -11.49
N ASP A 23 -27.57 -0.47 -12.67
CA ASP A 23 -28.17 0.31 -13.73
C ASP A 23 -28.94 -0.60 -14.69
N LYS A 24 -30.25 -0.32 -14.89
CA LYS A 24 -31.11 -1.11 -15.80
C LYS A 24 -30.64 -1.11 -17.25
N ASN A 25 -29.89 -0.09 -17.64
CA ASN A 25 -29.39 0.08 -19.00
C ASN A 25 -27.94 -0.41 -19.17
N ASN A 26 -27.23 -0.66 -18.06
CA ASN A 26 -25.83 -1.05 -18.10
C ASN A 26 -25.47 -1.98 -16.92
N ASN A 27 -25.67 -3.27 -17.08
CA ASN A 27 -25.32 -4.31 -16.10
C ASN A 27 -23.86 -4.78 -16.23
N ARG A 28 -22.95 -3.91 -16.69
CA ARG A 28 -21.56 -4.28 -16.88
C ARG A 28 -20.74 -3.85 -15.66
N LEU A 29 -19.89 -4.76 -15.22
CA LEU A 29 -18.87 -4.50 -14.22
C LEU A 29 -17.50 -4.59 -14.87
N GLU A 30 -16.59 -3.76 -14.43
CA GLU A 30 -15.16 -3.97 -14.65
C GLU A 30 -14.61 -4.76 -13.46
N ILE A 31 -13.77 -5.74 -13.75
CA ILE A 31 -13.18 -6.64 -12.76
C ILE A 31 -11.67 -6.58 -12.94
N PHE A 32 -10.95 -6.35 -11.84
CA PHE A 32 -9.49 -6.26 -11.84
C PHE A 32 -8.92 -7.07 -10.67
N PRO A 33 -7.85 -7.84 -10.87
CA PRO A 33 -7.05 -8.32 -9.77
C PRO A 33 -6.26 -7.15 -9.18
N GLY A 34 -6.05 -7.15 -7.86
CA GLY A 34 -5.31 -6.11 -7.16
C GLY A 34 -5.09 -6.48 -5.71
N GLY A 35 -4.71 -5.52 -4.94
CA GLY A 35 -4.32 -5.61 -3.54
C GLY A 35 -3.10 -4.74 -3.33
N SER A 36 -3.05 -4.01 -2.22
CA SER A 36 -2.03 -2.97 -2.05
C SER A 36 -0.61 -3.52 -2.24
N GLU A 37 -0.32 -4.64 -1.60
CA GLU A 37 1.00 -5.27 -1.65
C GLU A 37 1.29 -5.91 -3.03
N ALA A 38 0.27 -6.43 -3.72
CA ALA A 38 0.40 -6.92 -5.09
C ALA A 38 0.66 -5.77 -6.07
N ASN A 39 -0.01 -4.62 -5.86
CA ASN A 39 0.20 -3.41 -6.67
C ASN A 39 1.62 -2.86 -6.51
N VAL A 40 2.16 -2.88 -5.27
CA VAL A 40 3.56 -2.50 -4.99
C VAL A 40 4.51 -3.48 -5.68
N ALA A 41 4.27 -4.79 -5.56
CA ALA A 41 5.09 -5.82 -6.20
C ALA A 41 5.12 -5.65 -7.72
N ALA A 42 3.95 -5.46 -8.36
CA ALA A 42 3.85 -5.22 -9.80
C ALA A 42 4.61 -3.95 -10.23
N SER A 43 4.48 -2.85 -9.46
CA SER A 43 5.18 -1.60 -9.76
C SER A 43 6.70 -1.77 -9.68
N LEU A 44 7.23 -2.44 -8.65
CA LEU A 44 8.65 -2.72 -8.46
C LEU A 44 9.20 -3.60 -9.58
N ALA A 45 8.51 -4.71 -9.88
CA ALA A 45 8.93 -5.63 -10.94
C ALA A 45 8.99 -4.92 -12.31
N GLN A 46 8.02 -4.06 -12.61
CA GLN A 46 8.00 -3.26 -13.84
C GLN A 46 9.09 -2.16 -13.86
N MET A 47 9.65 -1.77 -12.71
CA MET A 47 10.83 -0.90 -12.61
C MET A 47 12.15 -1.67 -12.71
N GLY A 48 12.10 -3.01 -12.77
CA GLY A 48 13.25 -3.90 -12.93
C GLY A 48 13.85 -4.42 -11.63
N ASP A 49 13.15 -4.30 -10.51
CA ASP A 49 13.57 -4.88 -9.23
C ASP A 49 13.24 -6.37 -9.14
N ASP A 50 14.03 -7.14 -8.39
CA ASP A 50 13.76 -8.54 -8.06
C ASP A 50 12.69 -8.61 -6.96
N VAL A 51 11.47 -9.04 -7.30
CA VAL A 51 10.32 -9.02 -6.38
C VAL A 51 9.62 -10.35 -6.32
N ALA A 52 9.39 -10.85 -5.10
CA ALA A 52 8.48 -11.94 -4.83
C ALA A 52 7.20 -11.43 -4.15
N TYR A 53 6.08 -12.08 -4.43
CA TYR A 53 4.82 -11.80 -3.79
C TYR A 53 4.29 -13.01 -3.04
N CYS A 54 3.85 -12.81 -1.80
CA CYS A 54 3.21 -13.83 -0.98
C CYS A 54 1.82 -13.40 -0.55
N SER A 55 0.86 -14.23 -0.90
CA SER A 55 -0.54 -14.19 -0.44
C SER A 55 -1.07 -15.61 -0.38
N ALA A 56 -2.32 -15.79 0.09
CA ALA A 56 -3.00 -17.09 0.06
C ALA A 56 -4.02 -17.14 -1.08
N PHE A 57 -3.85 -18.12 -1.94
CA PHE A 57 -4.67 -18.37 -3.12
C PHE A 57 -5.42 -19.70 -2.98
N PRO A 58 -6.76 -19.72 -3.09
CA PRO A 58 -7.49 -20.99 -3.21
C PRO A 58 -7.07 -21.76 -4.46
N GLN A 59 -7.24 -23.08 -4.43
CA GLN A 59 -6.87 -23.95 -5.55
C GLN A 59 -7.98 -23.96 -6.59
N ASN A 60 -8.01 -22.97 -7.48
CA ASN A 60 -8.98 -22.85 -8.56
C ASN A 60 -8.43 -22.04 -9.75
N ALA A 61 -9.10 -22.12 -10.90
CA ALA A 61 -8.69 -21.49 -12.16
C ALA A 61 -8.57 -19.95 -12.06
N LEU A 62 -9.40 -19.29 -11.25
CA LEU A 62 -9.32 -17.83 -11.08
C LEU A 62 -8.01 -17.42 -10.37
N SER A 63 -7.61 -18.19 -9.37
CA SER A 63 -6.32 -17.97 -8.68
C SER A 63 -5.13 -18.23 -9.62
N ASP A 64 -5.25 -19.25 -10.48
CA ASP A 64 -4.21 -19.58 -11.45
C ASP A 64 -4.06 -18.44 -12.48
N GLU A 65 -5.16 -17.90 -12.99
CA GLU A 65 -5.15 -16.75 -13.89
C GLU A 65 -4.50 -15.49 -13.26
N ILE A 66 -4.77 -15.24 -11.98
CA ILE A 66 -4.15 -14.10 -11.27
C ILE A 66 -2.64 -14.30 -11.09
N LEU A 67 -2.21 -15.53 -10.75
CA LEU A 67 -0.79 -15.85 -10.66
C LEU A 67 -0.09 -15.68 -12.00
N ASP A 68 -0.70 -16.16 -13.10
CA ASP A 68 -0.20 -15.96 -14.47
C ASP A 68 -0.06 -14.47 -14.83
N ILE A 69 -1.03 -13.63 -14.40
CA ILE A 69 -0.97 -12.18 -14.59
C ILE A 69 0.23 -11.59 -13.85
N LEU A 70 0.44 -11.96 -12.59
CA LEU A 70 1.58 -11.48 -11.79
C LEU A 70 2.93 -11.92 -12.38
N GLU A 71 3.04 -13.17 -12.83
CA GLU A 71 4.24 -13.70 -13.49
C GLU A 71 4.52 -12.98 -14.82
N ASN A 72 3.49 -12.66 -15.60
CA ASN A 72 3.63 -11.86 -16.82
C ASN A 72 4.10 -10.42 -16.53
N LEU A 73 3.81 -9.89 -15.33
CA LEU A 73 4.36 -8.63 -14.82
C LEU A 73 5.75 -8.78 -14.19
N GLN A 74 6.38 -9.97 -14.30
CA GLN A 74 7.70 -10.31 -13.77
C GLN A 74 7.77 -10.33 -12.23
N VAL A 75 6.65 -10.60 -11.56
CA VAL A 75 6.60 -10.86 -10.11
C VAL A 75 6.83 -12.34 -9.86
N ASP A 76 7.79 -12.70 -8.99
CA ASP A 76 8.01 -14.09 -8.56
C ASP A 76 6.85 -14.54 -7.64
N THR A 77 6.06 -15.52 -8.07
CA THR A 77 4.96 -16.10 -7.32
C THR A 77 5.31 -17.40 -6.59
N THR A 78 6.56 -17.84 -6.60
CA THR A 78 6.99 -19.11 -5.98
C THR A 78 6.79 -19.17 -4.47
N LYS A 79 6.64 -18.01 -3.82
CA LYS A 79 6.32 -17.87 -2.40
C LYS A 79 4.82 -17.80 -2.11
N ALA A 80 3.96 -17.86 -3.13
CA ALA A 80 2.51 -17.86 -2.97
C ALA A 80 2.02 -19.14 -2.27
N LEU A 81 1.07 -19.00 -1.35
CA LEU A 81 0.48 -20.12 -0.60
C LEU A 81 -0.79 -20.60 -1.30
N ARG A 82 -0.93 -21.90 -1.42
CA ARG A 82 -2.20 -22.53 -1.88
C ARG A 82 -2.99 -22.96 -0.64
N ALA A 83 -3.98 -22.14 -0.25
CA ALA A 83 -4.76 -22.37 0.96
C ALA A 83 -6.15 -21.74 0.86
N GLY A 84 -7.10 -22.25 1.66
CA GLY A 84 -8.46 -21.73 1.77
C GLY A 84 -9.32 -21.94 0.55
N ASP A 85 -10.52 -21.32 0.54
CA ASP A 85 -11.58 -21.63 -0.42
C ASP A 85 -11.96 -20.44 -1.31
N ARG A 86 -11.61 -19.20 -0.92
CA ARG A 86 -12.01 -17.99 -1.66
C ARG A 86 -11.01 -16.87 -1.60
N LEU A 87 -10.93 -16.08 -2.66
CA LEU A 87 -10.25 -14.79 -2.66
C LEU A 87 -11.13 -13.73 -1.96
N GLY A 88 -10.49 -12.76 -1.34
CA GLY A 88 -11.16 -11.55 -0.90
C GLY A 88 -11.56 -10.68 -2.10
N SER A 89 -12.56 -9.82 -1.90
CA SER A 89 -12.98 -8.86 -2.91
C SER A 89 -13.38 -7.53 -2.30
N TYR A 90 -13.51 -6.53 -3.15
CA TYR A 90 -14.17 -5.28 -2.80
C TYR A 90 -14.93 -4.71 -3.99
N ILE A 91 -16.00 -3.98 -3.67
CA ILE A 91 -16.89 -3.39 -4.64
C ILE A 91 -16.75 -1.86 -4.57
N LEU A 92 -16.47 -1.23 -5.71
CA LEU A 92 -16.59 0.21 -5.88
C LEU A 92 -17.96 0.52 -6.47
N MET A 93 -18.78 1.24 -5.69
CA MET A 93 -20.15 1.55 -6.05
C MET A 93 -20.29 2.59 -7.16
N SER A 94 -19.20 3.27 -7.52
CA SER A 94 -19.16 4.26 -8.59
C SER A 94 -17.92 4.14 -9.44
N ALA A 95 -17.99 4.62 -10.68
CA ALA A 95 -16.85 4.72 -11.57
C ALA A 95 -15.72 5.58 -10.96
N ASN A 96 -14.46 5.21 -11.23
CA ASN A 96 -13.24 5.97 -10.91
C ASN A 96 -12.90 6.19 -9.43
N GLY A 97 -13.50 5.46 -8.49
CA GLY A 97 -13.14 5.57 -7.06
C GLY A 97 -13.27 6.98 -6.49
N LEU A 98 -14.27 7.72 -6.95
CA LEU A 98 -14.50 9.11 -6.58
C LEU A 98 -14.82 9.26 -5.10
N SER A 99 -14.53 10.44 -4.55
CA SER A 99 -14.61 10.83 -3.14
C SER A 99 -15.96 10.60 -2.44
N LYS A 100 -17.00 10.23 -3.18
CA LYS A 100 -18.31 9.80 -2.68
C LYS A 100 -18.63 8.34 -3.01
N GLY A 101 -17.74 7.63 -3.72
CA GLY A 101 -17.89 6.20 -4.01
C GLY A 101 -17.76 5.39 -2.73
N GLU A 102 -18.79 4.65 -2.38
CA GLU A 102 -18.73 3.71 -1.28
C GLU A 102 -17.89 2.50 -1.68
N VAL A 103 -16.95 2.11 -0.81
CA VAL A 103 -16.21 0.86 -0.93
C VAL A 103 -16.84 -0.17 0.00
N ILE A 104 -17.29 -1.28 -0.56
CA ILE A 104 -17.82 -2.41 0.20
C ILE A 104 -16.78 -3.51 0.18
N TYR A 105 -16.26 -3.88 1.36
CA TYR A 105 -15.27 -4.96 1.49
C TYR A 105 -15.95 -6.30 1.74
N ASP A 106 -15.57 -7.30 0.94
CA ASP A 106 -15.91 -8.71 1.16
C ASP A 106 -14.60 -9.52 1.36
N ARG A 107 -13.92 -9.27 2.48
CA ARG A 107 -12.63 -9.85 2.85
C ARG A 107 -12.73 -10.88 3.99
N LYS A 108 -13.87 -10.92 4.68
CA LYS A 108 -14.07 -11.84 5.80
C LYS A 108 -14.03 -13.29 5.30
N TYR A 109 -13.26 -14.13 5.98
CA TYR A 109 -13.07 -15.54 5.62
C TYR A 109 -12.44 -15.77 4.23
N SER A 110 -11.75 -14.79 3.67
CA SER A 110 -10.89 -15.04 2.52
C SER A 110 -9.73 -15.95 2.90
N SER A 111 -9.16 -16.65 1.92
CA SER A 111 -8.01 -17.54 2.13
C SER A 111 -6.89 -16.84 2.91
N PHE A 112 -6.56 -15.59 2.56
CA PHE A 112 -5.55 -14.81 3.25
C PHE A 112 -5.96 -14.43 4.67
N SER A 113 -7.21 -13.96 4.88
CA SER A 113 -7.68 -13.51 6.19
C SER A 113 -7.79 -14.64 7.23
N GLN A 114 -7.74 -15.89 6.82
CA GLN A 114 -7.77 -17.06 7.69
C GLN A 114 -6.39 -17.61 8.03
N LEU A 115 -5.32 -17.07 7.47
CA LEU A 115 -3.96 -17.48 7.83
C LEU A 115 -3.66 -17.22 9.30
N THR A 116 -2.88 -18.10 9.86
CA THR A 116 -2.31 -18.01 11.20
C THR A 116 -0.78 -18.16 11.14
N VAL A 117 -0.10 -17.94 12.26
CA VAL A 117 1.35 -18.16 12.35
C VAL A 117 1.74 -19.58 11.96
N ALA A 118 0.88 -20.57 12.27
CA ALA A 118 1.15 -21.99 11.99
C ALA A 118 1.09 -22.34 10.49
N ASP A 119 0.45 -21.52 9.68
CA ASP A 119 0.32 -21.75 8.23
C ASP A 119 1.51 -21.24 7.44
N ILE A 120 2.43 -20.50 8.06
CA ILE A 120 3.58 -19.87 7.43
C ILE A 120 4.88 -20.54 7.87
N ASP A 121 5.58 -21.16 6.95
CA ASP A 121 6.99 -21.50 7.13
C ASP A 121 7.83 -20.22 6.94
N VAL A 122 8.09 -19.53 8.06
CA VAL A 122 8.79 -18.23 8.06
C VAL A 122 10.22 -18.37 7.53
N ASP A 123 10.89 -19.50 7.78
CA ASP A 123 12.24 -19.75 7.29
C ASP A 123 12.26 -19.78 5.76
N LYS A 124 11.35 -20.56 5.18
CA LYS A 124 11.19 -20.65 3.73
C LYS A 124 10.72 -19.34 3.11
N LEU A 125 9.78 -18.63 3.77
CA LEU A 125 9.24 -17.37 3.28
C LEU A 125 10.34 -16.30 3.19
N LEU A 126 11.19 -16.17 4.21
CA LEU A 126 12.23 -15.15 4.29
C LEU A 126 13.57 -15.58 3.67
N ASP A 127 13.67 -16.81 3.13
CA ASP A 127 14.90 -17.25 2.47
C ASP A 127 15.22 -16.38 1.25
N GLY A 128 16.46 -15.86 1.22
CA GLY A 128 16.96 -14.96 0.18
C GLY A 128 16.39 -13.53 0.19
N VAL A 129 15.48 -13.21 1.12
CA VAL A 129 14.84 -11.90 1.21
C VAL A 129 15.77 -10.89 1.88
N SER A 130 15.92 -9.71 1.28
CA SER A 130 16.64 -8.56 1.86
C SER A 130 15.72 -7.41 2.27
N TRP A 131 14.50 -7.39 1.74
CA TRP A 131 13.49 -6.37 2.01
C TRP A 131 12.10 -6.98 2.14
N LEU A 132 11.37 -6.67 3.21
CA LEU A 132 9.99 -7.08 3.43
C LEU A 132 9.07 -5.85 3.37
N HIS A 133 8.10 -5.86 2.46
CA HIS A 133 7.06 -4.85 2.37
C HIS A 133 5.69 -5.42 2.81
N TRP A 134 4.94 -4.63 3.58
CA TRP A 134 3.59 -4.92 4.03
C TRP A 134 2.77 -3.65 4.20
N THR A 135 1.46 -3.79 4.37
CA THR A 135 0.59 -2.65 4.69
C THR A 135 -0.22 -2.90 5.96
N ALA A 136 -0.69 -1.82 6.58
CA ALA A 136 -1.57 -1.90 7.74
C ALA A 136 -2.98 -2.44 7.42
N LEU A 137 -3.26 -2.78 6.16
CA LEU A 137 -4.48 -3.49 5.78
C LEU A 137 -4.50 -4.93 6.32
N THR A 138 -3.32 -5.56 6.43
CA THR A 138 -3.18 -6.93 6.91
C THR A 138 -3.58 -7.08 8.37
N PRO A 139 -2.99 -6.38 9.35
CA PRO A 139 -3.42 -6.49 10.77
C PRO A 139 -4.82 -5.91 11.03
N ALA A 140 -5.37 -5.14 10.10
CA ALA A 140 -6.73 -4.59 10.20
C ALA A 140 -7.82 -5.64 9.98
N LEU A 141 -7.50 -6.83 9.46
CA LEU A 141 -8.48 -7.87 9.13
C LEU A 141 -9.02 -8.56 10.38
N ASN A 142 -8.13 -9.02 11.26
CA ASN A 142 -8.46 -9.71 12.51
C ASN A 142 -7.21 -9.90 13.40
N GLN A 143 -7.41 -10.43 14.61
CA GLN A 143 -6.32 -10.63 15.56
C GLN A 143 -5.27 -11.64 15.06
N ASN A 144 -5.66 -12.75 14.41
CA ASN A 144 -4.70 -13.73 13.89
C ASN A 144 -3.74 -13.11 12.89
N MET A 145 -4.23 -12.22 12.02
CA MET A 145 -3.40 -11.51 11.06
C MET A 145 -2.47 -10.48 11.73
N ALA A 146 -2.91 -9.84 12.80
CA ALA A 146 -2.05 -8.96 13.60
C ALA A 146 -0.93 -9.76 14.28
N ASP A 147 -1.25 -10.93 14.85
CA ASP A 147 -0.29 -11.82 15.50
C ASP A 147 0.70 -12.43 14.50
N LEU A 148 0.20 -12.82 13.31
CA LEU A 148 1.04 -13.31 12.22
C LEU A 148 2.02 -12.23 11.76
N MET A 149 1.54 -10.99 11.54
CA MET A 149 2.42 -9.89 11.17
C MET A 149 3.48 -9.64 12.23
N LEU A 150 3.11 -9.65 13.52
CA LEU A 150 4.08 -9.48 14.59
C LEU A 150 5.19 -10.53 14.53
N ALA A 151 4.83 -11.82 14.40
CA ALA A 151 5.81 -12.91 14.29
C ALA A 151 6.72 -12.76 13.07
N LEU A 152 6.15 -12.43 11.90
CA LEU A 152 6.90 -12.24 10.66
C LEU A 152 7.87 -11.05 10.76
N LEU A 153 7.42 -9.92 11.32
CA LEU A 153 8.25 -8.71 11.47
C LEU A 153 9.38 -8.91 12.49
N GLN A 154 9.13 -9.66 13.57
CA GLN A 154 10.15 -10.04 14.54
C GLN A 154 11.25 -10.84 13.87
N GLU A 155 10.89 -11.87 13.12
CA GLU A 155 11.88 -12.74 12.46
C GLU A 155 12.62 -12.00 11.33
N ALA A 156 11.93 -11.21 10.51
CA ALA A 156 12.57 -10.38 9.50
C ALA A 156 13.59 -9.41 10.13
N SER A 157 13.23 -8.80 11.26
CA SER A 157 14.12 -7.92 12.01
C SER A 157 15.34 -8.65 12.60
N ASN A 158 15.17 -9.89 13.11
CA ASN A 158 16.25 -10.73 13.62
C ASN A 158 17.27 -11.08 12.52
N ARG A 159 16.80 -11.21 11.28
CA ARG A 159 17.63 -11.48 10.09
C ARG A 159 18.21 -10.21 9.46
N ASN A 160 18.00 -9.04 10.07
CA ASN A 160 18.41 -7.73 9.53
C ASN A 160 17.81 -7.43 8.13
N ILE A 161 16.64 -7.96 7.82
CA ILE A 161 15.88 -7.63 6.63
C ILE A 161 15.33 -6.21 6.80
N THR A 162 15.45 -5.37 5.77
CA THR A 162 14.83 -4.05 5.76
C THR A 162 13.31 -4.20 5.69
N ILE A 163 12.60 -3.49 6.56
CA ILE A 163 11.15 -3.61 6.67
C ILE A 163 10.49 -2.29 6.32
N SER A 164 9.56 -2.31 5.37
CA SER A 164 8.74 -1.15 4.99
C SER A 164 7.26 -1.39 5.21
N VAL A 165 6.55 -0.33 5.62
CA VAL A 165 5.10 -0.33 5.78
C VAL A 165 4.45 0.86 5.09
N ASP A 166 3.34 0.61 4.37
CA ASP A 166 2.35 1.64 4.08
C ASP A 166 1.26 1.61 5.16
N LEU A 167 1.07 2.72 5.84
CA LEU A 167 0.05 2.86 6.90
C LEU A 167 -1.38 2.71 6.36
N ASN A 168 -1.63 3.01 5.12
CA ASN A 168 -2.83 2.70 4.34
C ASN A 168 -4.14 2.61 5.15
N TYR A 169 -4.38 3.60 6.03
CA TYR A 169 -5.50 3.58 6.97
C TYR A 169 -6.85 3.49 6.26
N ARG A 170 -7.68 2.54 6.70
CA ARG A 170 -9.06 2.34 6.25
C ARG A 170 -9.97 2.14 7.46
N ASN A 171 -10.78 3.13 7.79
CA ASN A 171 -11.67 3.14 8.95
C ASN A 171 -12.70 1.98 8.97
N ARG A 172 -13.02 1.40 7.81
CA ARG A 172 -13.99 0.31 7.67
C ARG A 172 -13.39 -1.09 7.89
N LEU A 173 -12.08 -1.24 8.08
CA LEU A 173 -11.46 -2.56 8.25
C LEU A 173 -11.30 -2.95 9.72
N TRP A 174 -10.89 -2.09 10.59
CA TRP A 174 -10.65 -2.36 12.03
C TRP A 174 -11.96 -2.69 12.79
N GLN A 175 -12.56 -3.87 12.52
CA GLN A 175 -13.90 -4.24 13.01
C GLN A 175 -13.88 -5.44 13.99
N TYR A 176 -12.72 -5.76 14.58
CA TYR A 176 -12.58 -6.90 15.51
C TYR A 176 -12.33 -6.48 16.97
N GLY A 177 -12.76 -5.26 17.34
CA GLY A 177 -12.68 -4.77 18.72
C GLY A 177 -11.33 -4.21 19.13
N LYS A 178 -10.46 -3.89 18.15
CA LYS A 178 -9.18 -3.20 18.35
C LYS A 178 -9.15 -1.95 17.52
N GLU A 179 -8.63 -0.89 18.11
CA GLU A 179 -8.32 0.34 17.37
C GLU A 179 -6.93 0.23 16.72
N PRO A 180 -6.69 0.92 15.59
CA PRO A 180 -5.36 0.92 14.96
C PRO A 180 -4.22 1.25 15.92
N ILE A 181 -4.43 2.19 16.82
CA ILE A 181 -3.43 2.64 17.80
C ILE A 181 -3.06 1.56 18.83
N ASP A 182 -3.92 0.56 19.04
CA ASP A 182 -3.65 -0.56 19.97
C ASP A 182 -2.68 -1.58 19.36
N ILE A 183 -2.60 -1.66 18.04
CA ILE A 183 -1.87 -2.69 17.29
C ILE A 183 -0.65 -2.11 16.56
N MET A 184 -0.83 -1.03 15.81
CA MET A 184 0.18 -0.53 14.88
C MET A 184 1.49 -0.07 15.51
N PRO A 185 1.52 0.55 16.72
CA PRO A 185 2.78 0.96 17.35
C PRO A 185 3.75 -0.20 17.58
N GLN A 186 3.23 -1.36 17.97
CA GLN A 186 4.05 -2.56 18.17
C GLN A 186 4.64 -3.10 16.86
N LEU A 187 3.88 -3.07 15.78
CA LEU A 187 4.33 -3.52 14.46
C LEU A 187 5.30 -2.52 13.81
N ALA A 188 5.00 -1.22 13.91
CA ALA A 188 5.83 -0.14 13.37
C ALA A 188 7.22 -0.07 14.03
N ALA A 189 7.36 -0.55 15.27
CA ALA A 189 8.64 -0.61 15.97
C ALA A 189 9.71 -1.47 15.25
N TYR A 190 9.32 -2.34 14.35
CA TYR A 190 10.23 -3.14 13.51
C TYR A 190 10.55 -2.48 12.17
N CYS A 191 9.82 -1.45 11.74
CA CYS A 191 9.94 -0.86 10.42
C CYS A 191 11.12 0.11 10.31
N ASN A 192 11.85 -0.01 9.19
CA ASN A 192 12.92 0.90 8.79
C ASN A 192 12.39 2.04 7.92
N VAL A 193 11.30 1.78 7.19
CA VAL A 193 10.66 2.66 6.22
C VAL A 193 9.16 2.73 6.51
N ILE A 194 8.64 3.93 6.70
CA ILE A 194 7.21 4.16 6.95
C ILE A 194 6.68 5.14 5.90
N MET A 195 5.60 4.77 5.24
CA MET A 195 4.88 5.60 4.27
C MET A 195 3.41 5.73 4.69
N GLY A 196 2.78 6.82 4.31
CA GLY A 196 1.35 7.04 4.52
C GLY A 196 0.93 8.47 4.20
N ASN A 197 0.02 8.98 5.01
CA ASN A 197 -0.28 10.41 5.10
C ASN A 197 -0.32 10.82 6.58
N ILE A 198 -0.30 12.11 6.87
CA ILE A 198 -0.21 12.63 8.25
C ILE A 198 -1.40 12.19 9.12
N TRP A 199 -2.60 12.01 8.56
CA TRP A 199 -3.79 11.53 9.30
C TRP A 199 -3.69 10.04 9.61
N ALA A 200 -3.15 9.22 8.69
CA ALA A 200 -2.87 7.81 8.95
C ALA A 200 -1.81 7.67 10.06
N ALA A 201 -0.75 8.48 10.03
CA ALA A 201 0.26 8.51 11.08
C ALA A 201 -0.35 8.92 12.44
N ASN A 202 -1.26 9.89 12.46
CA ASN A 202 -2.01 10.25 13.67
C ASN A 202 -2.84 9.06 14.20
N LYS A 203 -3.71 8.48 13.37
CA LYS A 203 -4.63 7.41 13.78
C LYS A 203 -3.92 6.12 14.19
N MET A 204 -2.78 5.82 13.60
CA MET A 204 -2.08 4.54 13.78
C MET A 204 -0.87 4.63 14.71
N LEU A 205 -0.17 5.75 14.73
CA LEU A 205 1.08 5.91 15.47
C LEU A 205 1.01 7.03 16.52
N GLY A 206 -0.11 7.72 16.60
CA GLY A 206 -0.37 8.78 17.57
C GLY A 206 0.54 10.01 17.41
N THR A 207 0.89 10.35 16.16
CA THR A 207 1.56 11.63 15.86
C THR A 207 0.56 12.79 15.90
N ALA A 208 1.02 13.97 16.20
CA ALA A 208 0.15 15.15 16.21
C ALA A 208 -0.26 15.53 14.78
N VAL A 209 -1.51 15.93 14.60
CA VAL A 209 -2.04 16.56 13.39
C VAL A 209 -3.11 17.58 13.77
N ASP A 210 -3.16 18.68 13.05
CA ASP A 210 -4.22 19.66 13.21
C ASP A 210 -5.47 19.21 12.43
N GLU A 211 -6.57 18.94 13.13
CA GLU A 211 -7.82 18.46 12.55
C GLU A 211 -8.53 19.52 11.68
N SER A 212 -8.12 20.78 11.78
CA SER A 212 -8.68 21.88 10.96
C SER A 212 -8.12 21.92 9.53
N PHE A 213 -7.09 21.14 9.22
CA PHE A 213 -6.48 21.12 7.88
C PHE A 213 -7.48 20.67 6.81
N ASP A 214 -7.62 21.49 5.79
CA ASP A 214 -8.54 21.27 4.67
C ASP A 214 -7.88 21.60 3.31
N ARG A 215 -8.70 21.58 2.24
CA ARG A 215 -8.25 21.88 0.88
C ARG A 215 -7.60 23.27 0.73
N ASN A 216 -7.96 24.23 1.59
CA ASN A 216 -7.49 25.62 1.54
C ASN A 216 -6.24 25.84 2.42
N THR A 217 -5.84 24.86 3.21
CA THR A 217 -4.62 24.92 4.03
C THR A 217 -3.41 25.08 3.10
N PRO A 218 -2.54 26.09 3.33
CA PRO A 218 -1.36 26.30 2.50
C PRO A 218 -0.43 25.08 2.47
N GLN A 219 0.17 24.79 1.31
CA GLN A 219 1.15 23.70 1.18
C GLN A 219 2.27 23.79 2.22
N ALA A 220 2.82 24.97 2.47
CA ALA A 220 3.88 25.17 3.48
C ALA A 220 3.45 24.67 4.88
N THR A 221 2.16 24.84 5.24
CA THR A 221 1.62 24.35 6.51
C THR A 221 1.58 22.81 6.53
N TYR A 222 1.18 22.17 5.43
CA TYR A 222 1.24 20.72 5.29
C TYR A 222 2.66 20.18 5.37
N LEU A 223 3.63 20.85 4.73
CA LEU A 223 5.04 20.45 4.77
C LEU A 223 5.59 20.51 6.22
N ALA A 224 5.28 21.58 6.94
CA ALA A 224 5.69 21.72 8.35
C ALA A 224 5.05 20.64 9.25
N ALA A 225 3.78 20.30 9.01
CA ALA A 225 3.09 19.23 9.74
C ALA A 225 3.70 17.84 9.42
N ALA A 226 4.07 17.59 8.16
CA ALA A 226 4.75 16.36 7.75
C ALA A 226 6.11 16.20 8.44
N GLU A 227 6.91 17.27 8.47
CA GLU A 227 8.20 17.29 9.17
C GLU A 227 8.04 17.03 10.67
N ALA A 228 7.08 17.68 11.32
CA ALA A 228 6.80 17.50 12.74
C ALA A 228 6.38 16.05 13.04
N SER A 229 5.47 15.48 12.23
CA SER A 229 5.02 14.10 12.35
C SER A 229 6.17 13.11 12.14
N ALA A 230 7.00 13.30 11.11
CA ALA A 230 8.16 12.44 10.85
C ALA A 230 9.17 12.47 12.02
N LYS A 231 9.43 13.65 12.61
CA LYS A 231 10.29 13.80 13.78
C LYS A 231 9.76 13.01 14.99
N GLU A 232 8.45 13.02 15.22
CA GLU A 232 7.84 12.20 16.27
C GLU A 232 8.01 10.70 15.99
N ILE A 233 7.86 10.27 14.72
CA ILE A 233 8.07 8.88 14.31
C ILE A 233 9.51 8.45 14.60
N PHE A 234 10.51 9.23 14.21
CA PHE A 234 11.91 8.90 14.49
C PHE A 234 12.23 8.81 16.00
N GLN A 235 11.56 9.63 16.82
CA GLN A 235 11.71 9.57 18.28
C GLN A 235 11.06 8.34 18.90
N LYS A 236 9.86 7.94 18.40
CA LYS A 236 9.10 6.80 18.90
C LYS A 236 9.65 5.46 18.38
N TYR A 237 10.19 5.44 17.16
CA TYR A 237 10.61 4.23 16.45
C TYR A 237 12.07 4.31 15.98
N PRO A 238 13.06 3.99 16.84
CA PRO A 238 14.49 4.20 16.54
C PRO A 238 15.03 3.41 15.34
N LYS A 239 14.34 2.32 14.94
CA LYS A 239 14.69 1.56 13.73
C LYS A 239 14.27 2.30 12.45
N CYS A 240 13.28 3.18 12.51
CA CYS A 240 12.84 3.95 11.36
C CYS A 240 13.88 4.97 10.94
N LYS A 241 14.24 4.97 9.67
CA LYS A 241 15.21 5.86 9.04
C LYS A 241 14.62 6.69 7.92
N HIS A 242 13.47 6.27 7.41
CA HIS A 242 12.85 6.83 6.22
C HIS A 242 11.34 6.97 6.43
N VAL A 243 10.82 8.18 6.31
CA VAL A 243 9.38 8.46 6.38
C VAL A 243 8.98 9.23 5.12
N ALA A 244 7.91 8.79 4.45
CA ALA A 244 7.34 9.53 3.34
C ALA A 244 5.84 9.76 3.54
N TYR A 245 5.37 10.94 3.15
CA TYR A 245 3.96 11.28 3.15
C TYR A 245 3.48 11.67 1.76
N THR A 246 2.26 11.25 1.44
CA THR A 246 1.56 11.68 0.23
C THR A 246 0.46 12.68 0.55
N PHE A 247 0.32 13.69 -0.30
CA PHE A 247 -0.75 14.66 -0.26
C PHE A 247 -1.52 14.62 -1.58
N ARG A 248 -2.82 14.43 -1.48
CA ARG A 248 -3.71 14.33 -2.63
C ARG A 248 -4.94 15.18 -2.41
N PHE A 249 -5.24 16.02 -3.39
CA PHE A 249 -6.44 16.85 -3.39
C PHE A 249 -7.21 16.65 -4.69
N MET A 250 -8.52 16.55 -4.57
CA MET A 250 -9.43 16.26 -5.68
C MET A 250 -10.62 17.20 -5.61
N ASP A 251 -10.72 18.11 -6.58
CA ASP A 251 -11.82 19.08 -6.64
C ASP A 251 -12.94 18.61 -7.59
N SER A 252 -12.65 17.63 -8.45
CA SER A 252 -13.60 17.00 -9.36
C SER A 252 -13.21 15.54 -9.66
N PRO A 253 -14.08 14.76 -10.31
CA PRO A 253 -13.82 13.38 -10.69
C PRO A 253 -12.51 13.14 -11.47
N ASN A 254 -12.16 14.02 -12.36
CA ASN A 254 -10.97 13.90 -13.22
C ASN A 254 -9.79 14.73 -12.71
N HIS A 255 -9.97 15.55 -11.67
CA HIS A 255 -8.93 16.38 -11.10
C HIS A 255 -8.12 15.61 -10.06
N ASN A 256 -6.80 15.74 -10.11
CA ASN A 256 -5.90 15.28 -9.07
C ASN A 256 -4.71 16.20 -8.94
N LEU A 257 -4.51 16.76 -7.76
CA LEU A 257 -3.30 17.45 -7.34
C LEU A 257 -2.55 16.51 -6.39
N PHE A 258 -1.27 16.27 -6.67
CA PHE A 258 -0.48 15.25 -5.97
C PHE A 258 0.94 15.74 -5.72
N TYR A 259 1.44 15.56 -4.51
CA TYR A 259 2.84 15.75 -4.15
C TYR A 259 3.21 14.86 -2.97
N GLY A 260 4.50 14.67 -2.75
CA GLY A 260 5.03 13.89 -1.64
C GLY A 260 6.07 14.64 -0.82
N THR A 261 6.31 14.14 0.39
CA THR A 261 7.45 14.55 1.24
C THR A 261 8.25 13.32 1.63
N TYR A 262 9.54 13.51 1.78
CA TYR A 262 10.44 12.48 2.28
C TYR A 262 11.33 13.06 3.38
N HIS A 263 11.45 12.31 4.46
CA HIS A 263 12.12 12.69 5.68
C HIS A 263 13.11 11.60 6.12
N THR A 264 14.28 12.03 6.52
CA THR A 264 15.27 11.26 7.27
C THR A 264 15.52 11.96 8.61
N PRO A 265 16.26 11.37 9.55
CA PRO A 265 16.63 12.07 10.78
C PRO A 265 17.39 13.40 10.58
N THR A 266 17.98 13.62 9.41
CA THR A 266 18.85 14.76 9.11
C THR A 266 18.38 15.64 7.96
N GLU A 267 17.43 15.19 7.16
CA GLU A 267 17.04 15.89 5.93
C GLU A 267 15.53 15.77 5.66
N ASN A 268 14.94 16.84 5.16
CA ASN A 268 13.54 16.90 4.74
C ASN A 268 13.47 17.49 3.33
N VAL A 269 12.81 16.76 2.42
CA VAL A 269 12.61 17.20 1.04
C VAL A 269 11.16 17.00 0.61
N SER A 270 10.72 17.74 -0.39
CA SER A 270 9.41 17.57 -1.04
C SER A 270 9.56 17.50 -2.55
N SER A 271 8.63 16.81 -3.19
CA SER A 271 8.52 16.87 -4.66
C SER A 271 7.87 18.18 -5.10
N ASP A 272 7.96 18.44 -6.39
CA ASP A 272 7.08 19.40 -7.04
C ASP A 272 5.62 18.93 -6.96
N VAL A 273 4.69 19.91 -7.07
CA VAL A 273 3.27 19.61 -7.19
C VAL A 273 2.95 19.18 -8.61
N MET A 274 2.36 18.02 -8.75
CA MET A 274 1.88 17.47 -10.02
C MET A 274 0.35 17.55 -10.07
N GLU A 275 -0.20 18.14 -11.12
CA GLU A 275 -1.63 18.35 -11.27
C GLU A 275 -2.13 17.86 -12.62
N THR A 276 -3.32 17.25 -12.64
CA THR A 276 -3.98 16.81 -13.88
C THR A 276 -5.49 16.87 -13.76
N PHE A 277 -6.16 17.03 -14.91
CA PHE A 277 -7.60 16.91 -15.09
C PHE A 277 -7.98 15.71 -15.99
N GLU A 278 -7.03 14.79 -16.22
CA GLU A 278 -7.16 13.66 -17.16
C GLU A 278 -7.01 12.30 -16.44
N VAL A 279 -7.49 12.20 -15.22
CA VAL A 279 -7.39 10.95 -14.45
C VAL A 279 -8.21 9.84 -15.09
N ILE A 280 -7.55 8.70 -15.37
CA ILE A 280 -8.18 7.48 -15.87
C ILE A 280 -8.61 6.58 -14.71
N ASP A 281 -7.68 6.27 -13.78
CA ASP A 281 -7.96 5.43 -12.60
C ASP A 281 -7.05 5.83 -11.44
N ARG A 282 -7.62 6.05 -10.26
CA ARG A 282 -6.87 6.43 -9.06
C ARG A 282 -6.41 5.26 -8.23
N ILE A 283 -7.01 4.09 -8.44
CA ILE A 283 -6.72 2.91 -7.63
C ILE A 283 -5.27 2.50 -7.89
N GLY A 284 -4.55 2.18 -6.83
CA GLY A 284 -3.14 1.79 -6.92
C GLY A 284 -2.13 2.95 -6.99
N SER A 285 -2.57 4.23 -7.04
CA SER A 285 -1.60 5.34 -7.14
C SER A 285 -0.76 5.55 -5.87
N GLY A 286 -1.31 5.24 -4.68
CA GLY A 286 -0.54 5.19 -3.44
C GLY A 286 0.43 4.02 -3.43
N ASP A 287 0.00 2.88 -3.94
CA ASP A 287 0.83 1.68 -4.03
C ASP A 287 1.97 1.89 -5.04
N ALA A 288 1.70 2.54 -6.18
CA ALA A 288 2.75 2.90 -7.15
C ALA A 288 3.76 3.91 -6.56
N PHE A 289 3.29 4.89 -5.76
CA PHE A 289 4.19 5.77 -5.00
C PHE A 289 5.08 4.94 -4.05
N MET A 290 4.51 3.98 -3.32
CA MET A 290 5.28 3.10 -2.44
C MET A 290 6.28 2.24 -3.21
N GLY A 291 5.89 1.72 -4.38
CA GLY A 291 6.79 1.00 -5.29
C GLY A 291 7.98 1.87 -5.71
N GLY A 292 7.72 3.08 -6.22
CA GLY A 292 8.76 4.04 -6.59
C GLY A 292 9.64 4.46 -5.40
N TYR A 293 9.06 4.56 -4.21
CA TYR A 293 9.78 4.85 -2.97
C TYR A 293 10.76 3.74 -2.59
N ILE A 294 10.32 2.48 -2.58
CA ILE A 294 11.18 1.33 -2.31
C ILE A 294 12.26 1.21 -3.39
N HIS A 295 11.89 1.31 -4.69
CA HIS A 295 12.83 1.28 -5.81
C HIS A 295 13.97 2.28 -5.63
N ALA A 296 13.64 3.53 -5.32
CA ALA A 296 14.63 4.58 -5.14
C ALA A 296 15.57 4.32 -3.94
N LEU A 297 15.02 3.81 -2.82
CA LEU A 297 15.81 3.48 -1.63
C LEU A 297 16.75 2.28 -1.88
N VAL A 298 16.27 1.23 -2.53
CA VAL A 298 17.08 0.05 -2.89
C VAL A 298 18.24 0.42 -3.82
N ASN A 299 18.01 1.40 -4.70
CA ASN A 299 19.02 1.91 -5.64
C ASN A 299 19.88 3.05 -5.06
N ASN A 300 19.76 3.37 -3.76
CA ASN A 300 20.54 4.38 -3.06
C ASN A 300 20.49 5.76 -3.72
N MET A 301 19.35 6.16 -4.23
CA MET A 301 19.13 7.48 -4.83
C MET A 301 19.26 8.59 -3.77
N THR A 302 19.58 9.80 -4.20
CA THR A 302 19.60 10.98 -3.33
C THR A 302 18.21 11.28 -2.77
N PRO A 303 18.08 11.96 -1.63
CA PRO A 303 16.76 12.27 -1.03
C PRO A 303 15.79 12.94 -1.98
N GLN A 304 16.26 13.87 -2.82
CA GLN A 304 15.40 14.52 -3.81
C GLN A 304 14.97 13.56 -4.92
N GLU A 305 15.85 12.68 -5.39
CA GLU A 305 15.50 11.66 -6.38
C GLU A 305 14.52 10.65 -5.78
N VAL A 306 14.67 10.26 -4.52
CA VAL A 306 13.73 9.35 -3.82
C VAL A 306 12.31 9.90 -3.90
N ILE A 307 12.09 11.15 -3.50
CA ILE A 307 10.74 11.70 -3.48
C ILE A 307 10.19 11.97 -4.88
N ASN A 308 11.05 12.38 -5.81
CA ASN A 308 10.62 12.62 -7.19
C ASN A 308 10.24 11.31 -7.89
N THR A 309 11.01 10.24 -7.71
CA THR A 309 10.70 8.89 -8.23
C THR A 309 9.39 8.37 -7.65
N ALA A 310 9.21 8.43 -6.33
CA ALA A 310 7.99 8.00 -5.67
C ALA A 310 6.76 8.78 -6.16
N THR A 311 6.85 10.11 -6.21
CA THR A 311 5.76 10.98 -6.65
C THR A 311 5.44 10.77 -8.13
N GLY A 312 6.47 10.68 -8.98
CA GLY A 312 6.32 10.42 -10.41
C GLY A 312 5.64 9.08 -10.71
N ALA A 313 6.00 8.03 -9.99
CA ALA A 313 5.35 6.71 -10.13
C ALA A 313 3.87 6.76 -9.71
N GLY A 314 3.58 7.36 -8.55
CA GLY A 314 2.21 7.53 -8.07
C GLY A 314 1.34 8.40 -8.99
N TYR A 315 1.92 9.44 -9.58
CA TYR A 315 1.25 10.30 -10.54
C TYR A 315 1.02 9.61 -11.89
N GLN A 316 2.02 8.89 -12.41
CA GLN A 316 1.89 8.11 -13.64
C GLN A 316 0.76 7.09 -13.56
N LYS A 317 0.57 6.44 -12.41
CA LYS A 317 -0.51 5.48 -12.21
C LYS A 317 -1.91 6.05 -12.45
N LEU A 318 -2.11 7.35 -12.30
CA LEU A 318 -3.41 8.00 -12.58
C LEU A 318 -3.86 7.84 -14.04
N PHE A 319 -2.93 7.57 -14.96
CA PHE A 319 -3.17 7.39 -16.40
C PHE A 319 -3.24 5.93 -16.84
N VAL A 320 -3.15 5.00 -15.89
CA VAL A 320 -3.19 3.55 -16.14
C VAL A 320 -4.46 2.97 -15.54
N LYS A 321 -5.24 2.27 -16.36
CA LYS A 321 -6.47 1.61 -15.92
C LYS A 321 -6.15 0.31 -15.17
N GLY A 322 -6.96 -0.02 -14.16
CA GLY A 322 -6.77 -1.20 -13.31
C GLY A 322 -5.94 -0.88 -12.06
N ASP A 323 -5.63 -1.91 -11.27
CA ASP A 323 -4.94 -1.74 -10.00
C ASP A 323 -3.41 -1.67 -10.19
N PHE A 324 -2.87 -2.47 -11.11
CA PHE A 324 -1.43 -2.52 -11.37
C PHE A 324 -0.94 -1.31 -12.16
N GLY A 325 0.21 -0.79 -11.79
CA GLY A 325 0.93 0.25 -12.52
C GLY A 325 1.69 -0.32 -13.73
N ASP A 326 2.27 0.57 -14.53
CA ASP A 326 3.11 0.23 -15.70
C ASP A 326 4.61 0.44 -15.45
N GLY A 327 5.00 0.67 -14.20
CA GLY A 327 6.40 0.87 -13.79
C GLY A 327 7.06 2.15 -14.32
N LYS A 328 6.35 2.99 -15.07
CA LYS A 328 6.90 4.25 -15.56
C LYS A 328 6.88 5.31 -14.46
N ILE A 329 7.82 6.24 -14.58
CA ILE A 329 7.99 7.38 -13.68
C ILE A 329 7.86 8.64 -14.56
N LYS A 330 6.97 9.57 -14.15
CA LYS A 330 6.69 10.79 -14.90
C LYS A 330 7.42 12.00 -14.32
#